data_1eb64f995256ebf4351c027ab650c40f
#
_entry.id   1eb64f995256ebf4351c027ab650c40f
#
_cell.length_a   1.000
_cell.length_b   1.000
_cell.length_c   1.000
_cell.angle_alpha   90.00
_cell.angle_beta   90.00
_cell.angle_gamma   90.00
#
_symmetry.space_group_name_H-M   'P 1'
#
loop_
_entity.id
_entity.type
_entity.pdbx_description
1 polymer ?
#
loop_
_entity_poly.entity_id
_entity_poly.type
_entity_poly.pdbx_seq_one_letter_code
_entity_poly.pdbx_strand_id
1 'polypeptide(L)'
;RIIYPSDEWYLKAGRPIPAAAFYEDYDQLENGVGMLRLFEEEFLAELDKPHRVYGTKELDVVTGTMAAPLIPRMMEELHRQYPMVEVTVHTIKNKFFGGNVGVAGLVTATDIIAQCEGKLTSGTLGVPAVMLREEKDTFLDDITTDQLAQRLGVKVEVLPTSGGDEARALLRSGLH
;
A
#
# COMPACT_ATOMS: atom_id res chain seq x y z
N ARG A 1 -9.93 22.04 -17.26
CA ARG A 1 -10.36 20.84 -18.02
C ARG A 1 -11.74 20.40 -17.55
N ILE A 2 -12.52 19.73 -18.43
CA ILE A 2 -13.90 19.35 -18.11
C ILE A 2 -14.00 17.86 -17.73
N ILE A 3 -13.06 17.02 -18.15
CA ILE A 3 -13.07 15.58 -17.90
C ILE A 3 -11.66 15.13 -17.50
N TYR A 4 -11.58 14.45 -16.35
CA TYR A 4 -10.37 13.81 -15.87
C TYR A 4 -10.62 12.29 -15.78
N PRO A 5 -9.86 11.45 -16.49
CA PRO A 5 -9.92 10.00 -16.26
C PRO A 5 -9.39 9.66 -14.87
N SER A 6 -10.00 8.68 -14.21
CA SER A 6 -9.45 8.16 -12.95
C SER A 6 -8.11 7.44 -13.18
N ASP A 7 -7.30 7.31 -12.15
CA ASP A 7 -5.99 6.64 -12.21
C ASP A 7 -6.10 5.22 -12.77
N GLU A 8 -7.21 4.52 -12.47
CA GLU A 8 -7.50 3.18 -12.98
C GLU A 8 -7.46 3.07 -14.52
N TRP A 9 -7.97 4.09 -15.22
CA TRP A 9 -7.97 4.09 -16.69
C TRP A 9 -6.57 4.19 -17.27
N TYR A 10 -5.68 4.98 -16.67
CA TYR A 10 -4.29 5.06 -17.08
C TYR A 10 -3.58 3.72 -16.89
N LEU A 11 -3.78 3.09 -15.74
CA LEU A 11 -3.15 1.81 -15.42
C LEU A 11 -3.66 0.67 -16.29
N LYS A 12 -4.98 0.59 -16.52
CA LYS A 12 -5.58 -0.39 -17.47
C LYS A 12 -5.09 -0.20 -18.90
N ALA A 13 -4.84 1.04 -19.30
CA ALA A 13 -4.29 1.35 -20.62
C ALA A 13 -2.77 1.16 -20.72
N GLY A 14 -2.11 0.70 -19.65
CA GLY A 14 -0.65 0.57 -19.58
C GLY A 14 0.09 1.90 -19.71
N ARG A 15 -0.56 3.01 -19.33
CA ARG A 15 0.01 4.34 -19.41
C ARG A 15 0.44 4.82 -18.03
N PRO A 16 1.52 5.62 -17.95
CA PRO A 16 1.92 6.23 -16.69
C PRO A 16 0.84 7.19 -16.20
N ILE A 17 0.68 7.25 -14.88
CA ILE A 17 -0.17 8.24 -14.21
C ILE A 17 0.40 9.64 -14.51
N PRO A 18 -0.44 10.63 -14.88
CA PRO A 18 0.00 11.99 -15.15
C PRO A 18 0.81 12.60 -13.99
N ALA A 19 1.64 13.58 -14.30
CA ALA A 19 2.32 14.39 -13.29
C ALA A 19 1.33 15.25 -12.48
N ALA A 20 1.72 15.66 -11.28
CA ALA A 20 0.90 16.45 -10.36
C ALA A 20 0.24 17.67 -11.00
N ALA A 21 1.00 18.43 -11.81
CA ALA A 21 0.50 19.61 -12.52
C ALA A 21 -0.71 19.33 -13.45
N PHE A 22 -0.98 18.05 -13.77
CA PHE A 22 -2.16 17.66 -14.53
C PHE A 22 -3.44 17.74 -13.70
N TYR A 23 -3.34 17.46 -12.40
CA TYR A 23 -4.49 17.33 -11.49
C TYR A 23 -4.90 18.64 -10.82
N GLU A 24 -4.18 19.73 -11.12
CA GLU A 24 -4.42 21.07 -10.52
C GLU A 24 -4.39 20.96 -8.98
N ASP A 25 -5.51 21.26 -8.31
CA ASP A 25 -5.59 21.21 -6.84
C ASP A 25 -6.16 19.87 -6.30
N TYR A 26 -6.17 18.82 -7.12
CA TYR A 26 -6.70 17.49 -6.76
C TYR A 26 -8.19 17.47 -6.35
N ASP A 27 -9.00 18.30 -6.98
CA ASP A 27 -10.42 18.49 -6.63
C ASP A 27 -11.31 17.24 -6.79
N GLN A 28 -10.82 16.19 -7.45
CA GLN A 28 -11.60 14.98 -7.77
C GLN A 28 -11.03 13.69 -7.17
N LEU A 29 -10.34 13.78 -6.04
CA LEU A 29 -9.78 12.59 -5.36
C LEU A 29 -10.83 11.54 -5.03
N GLU A 30 -12.02 11.95 -4.61
CA GLU A 30 -13.15 11.04 -4.31
C GLU A 30 -13.56 10.17 -5.49
N ASN A 31 -13.29 10.65 -6.72
CA ASN A 31 -13.55 9.92 -7.95
C ASN A 31 -12.36 9.08 -8.44
N GLY A 32 -11.32 8.94 -7.61
CA GLY A 32 -10.09 8.20 -7.96
C GLY A 32 -9.20 8.92 -8.98
N VAL A 33 -9.32 10.24 -9.09
CA VAL A 33 -8.52 11.08 -9.99
C VAL A 33 -7.34 11.66 -9.22
N GLY A 34 -6.13 11.21 -9.54
CA GLY A 34 -4.90 11.71 -8.92
C GLY A 34 -4.57 11.14 -7.54
N MET A 35 -5.36 10.18 -7.02
CA MET A 35 -5.12 9.58 -5.69
C MET A 35 -3.74 8.94 -5.59
N LEU A 36 -3.34 8.15 -6.57
CA LEU A 36 -2.05 7.47 -6.56
C LEU A 36 -0.88 8.46 -6.74
N ARG A 37 -1.08 9.52 -7.52
CA ARG A 37 -0.07 10.57 -7.67
C ARG A 37 0.12 11.34 -6.37
N LEU A 38 -0.96 11.75 -5.73
CA LEU A 38 -0.89 12.45 -4.44
C LEU A 38 -0.21 11.58 -3.37
N PHE A 39 -0.60 10.31 -3.31
CA PHE A 39 0.02 9.34 -2.39
C PHE A 39 1.53 9.22 -2.61
N GLU A 40 1.97 9.08 -3.87
CA GLU A 40 3.40 9.03 -4.21
C GLU A 40 4.13 10.32 -3.81
N GLU A 41 3.56 11.48 -4.11
CA GLU A 41 4.16 12.78 -3.78
C GLU A 41 4.31 12.99 -2.28
N GLU A 42 3.27 12.71 -1.51
CA GLU A 42 3.30 12.79 -0.04
C GLU A 42 4.35 11.84 0.55
N PHE A 43 4.44 10.62 0.00
CA PHE A 43 5.41 9.63 0.43
C PHE A 43 6.85 10.11 0.19
N LEU A 44 7.16 10.54 -1.03
CA LEU A 44 8.49 11.01 -1.40
C LEU A 44 8.87 12.28 -0.64
N ALA A 45 7.94 13.22 -0.50
CA ALA A 45 8.17 14.44 0.27
C ALA A 45 8.45 14.17 1.76
N GLU A 46 7.87 13.10 2.30
CA GLU A 46 8.17 12.68 3.68
C GLU A 46 9.56 12.05 3.77
N LEU A 47 9.99 11.25 2.79
CA LEU A 47 11.34 10.67 2.77
C LEU A 47 12.44 11.73 2.71
N ASP A 48 12.18 12.88 2.06
CA ASP A 48 13.13 13.98 1.97
C ASP A 48 13.35 14.73 3.32
N LYS A 49 12.49 14.46 4.31
CA LYS A 49 12.67 14.99 5.66
C LYS A 49 13.68 14.13 6.45
N PRO A 50 14.42 14.72 7.40
CA PRO A 50 15.35 13.96 8.20
C PRO A 50 14.62 13.01 9.17
N HIS A 51 14.84 11.73 9.02
CA HIS A 51 14.34 10.69 9.93
C HIS A 51 15.49 9.96 10.62
N ARG A 52 15.33 9.67 11.90
CA ARG A 52 16.23 8.79 12.65
C ARG A 52 15.64 7.39 12.66
N VAL A 53 16.30 6.47 11.98
CA VAL A 53 15.95 5.05 11.95
C VAL A 53 16.96 4.28 12.77
N TYR A 54 16.49 3.49 13.72
CA TYR A 54 17.34 2.70 14.62
C TYR A 54 17.24 1.22 14.25
N GLY A 55 18.40 0.59 14.08
CA GLY A 55 18.49 -0.83 13.73
C GLY A 55 18.03 -1.15 12.30
N THR A 56 18.10 -2.43 11.97
CA THR A 56 17.62 -2.96 10.68
C THR A 56 16.15 -3.32 10.81
N LYS A 57 15.37 -3.02 9.77
CA LYS A 57 13.94 -3.30 9.70
C LYS A 57 13.63 -4.07 8.44
N GLU A 58 12.90 -5.16 8.59
CA GLU A 58 12.38 -5.96 7.50
C GLU A 58 10.86 -6.04 7.64
N LEU A 59 10.14 -5.77 6.56
CA LEU A 59 8.69 -5.70 6.54
C LEU A 59 8.16 -6.26 5.22
N ASP A 60 7.15 -7.11 5.28
CA ASP A 60 6.33 -7.46 4.12
C ASP A 60 5.15 -6.50 4.03
N VAL A 61 4.78 -6.05 2.83
CA VAL A 61 3.61 -5.19 2.60
C VAL A 61 2.75 -5.79 1.51
N VAL A 62 1.43 -5.80 1.70
CA VAL A 62 0.47 -6.22 0.67
C VAL A 62 -0.10 -5.02 -0.07
N THR A 63 -0.33 -5.19 -1.38
CA THR A 63 -0.99 -4.19 -2.23
C THR A 63 -1.91 -4.86 -3.24
N GLY A 64 -2.84 -4.10 -3.80
CA GLY A 64 -3.66 -4.56 -4.93
C GLY A 64 -2.91 -4.45 -6.26
N THR A 65 -3.42 -5.12 -7.29
CA THR A 65 -2.79 -5.14 -8.61
C THR A 65 -2.76 -3.76 -9.29
N MET A 66 -3.69 -2.87 -8.96
CA MET A 66 -3.73 -1.52 -9.52
C MET A 66 -2.52 -0.67 -9.10
N ALA A 67 -2.08 -0.77 -7.84
CA ALA A 67 -0.93 -0.03 -7.33
C ALA A 67 0.42 -0.75 -7.53
N ALA A 68 0.40 -1.97 -8.07
CA ALA A 68 1.61 -2.77 -8.29
C ALA A 68 2.70 -2.08 -9.15
N PRO A 69 2.41 -1.23 -10.14
CA PRO A 69 3.44 -0.48 -10.85
C PRO A 69 4.10 0.62 -10.01
N LEU A 70 3.45 1.08 -8.96
CA LEU A 70 3.86 2.24 -8.16
C LEU A 70 4.56 1.85 -6.85
N ILE A 71 3.91 1.02 -6.04
CA ILE A 71 4.37 0.70 -4.68
C ILE A 71 5.78 0.12 -4.63
N PRO A 72 6.19 -0.86 -5.49
CA PRO A 72 7.55 -1.36 -5.47
C PRO A 72 8.62 -0.28 -5.71
N ARG A 73 8.37 0.65 -6.62
CA ARG A 73 9.31 1.76 -6.90
C ARG A 73 9.43 2.72 -5.71
N MET A 74 8.33 2.96 -5.00
CA MET A 74 8.35 3.76 -3.77
C MET A 74 9.16 3.08 -2.68
N MET A 75 9.04 1.75 -2.54
CA MET A 75 9.81 0.97 -1.56
C MET A 75 11.30 0.89 -1.94
N GLU A 76 11.64 0.82 -3.23
CA GLU A 76 13.02 0.94 -3.72
C GLU A 76 13.63 2.31 -3.35
N GLU A 77 12.86 3.39 -3.50
CA GLU A 77 13.31 4.73 -3.14
C GLU A 77 13.48 4.87 -1.61
N LEU A 78 12.57 4.31 -0.82
CA LEU A 78 12.69 4.21 0.63
C LEU A 78 14.01 3.49 1.01
N HIS A 79 14.28 2.33 0.44
CA HIS A 79 15.50 1.57 0.70
C HIS A 79 16.76 2.32 0.27
N ARG A 80 16.72 3.03 -0.86
CA ARG A 80 17.83 3.85 -1.34
C ARG A 80 18.23 4.94 -0.34
N GLN A 81 17.25 5.61 0.27
CA GLN A 81 17.48 6.68 1.26
C GLN A 81 17.75 6.13 2.67
N TYR A 82 17.12 5.01 3.01
CA TYR A 82 17.21 4.34 4.31
C TYR A 82 17.57 2.85 4.13
N PRO A 83 18.84 2.52 3.82
CA PRO A 83 19.24 1.14 3.50
C PRO A 83 19.01 0.12 4.61
N MET A 84 18.79 0.57 5.85
CA MET A 84 18.45 -0.28 6.98
C MET A 84 16.95 -0.69 7.00
N VAL A 85 16.13 -0.14 6.10
CA VAL A 85 14.71 -0.49 5.96
C VAL A 85 14.52 -1.28 4.67
N GLU A 86 14.13 -2.53 4.81
CA GLU A 86 13.85 -3.42 3.67
C GLU A 86 12.36 -3.78 3.66
N VAL A 87 11.69 -3.51 2.53
CA VAL A 87 10.25 -3.78 2.35
C VAL A 87 10.06 -4.70 1.16
N THR A 88 9.50 -5.87 1.42
CA THR A 88 9.08 -6.81 0.37
C THR A 88 7.61 -6.60 0.04
N VAL A 89 7.30 -6.27 -1.22
CA VAL A 89 5.94 -5.98 -1.67
C VAL A 89 5.30 -7.24 -2.27
N HIS A 90 4.14 -7.62 -1.74
CA HIS A 90 3.30 -8.70 -2.25
C HIS A 90 2.07 -8.13 -2.96
N THR A 91 2.01 -8.30 -4.27
CA THR A 91 0.85 -7.90 -5.08
C THR A 91 -0.21 -8.98 -5.02
N ILE A 92 -1.36 -8.65 -4.47
CA ILE A 92 -2.47 -9.59 -4.28
C ILE A 92 -3.48 -9.48 -5.41
N LYS A 93 -3.73 -10.59 -6.10
CA LYS A 93 -4.81 -10.71 -7.08
C LYS A 93 -6.13 -10.92 -6.35
N ASN A 94 -7.10 -10.08 -6.62
CA ASN A 94 -8.43 -10.22 -6.06
C ASN A 94 -9.18 -11.39 -6.75
N LYS A 95 -9.22 -12.54 -6.09
CA LYS A 95 -9.97 -13.71 -6.54
C LYS A 95 -11.37 -13.78 -5.94
N PHE A 96 -11.53 -13.21 -4.74
CA PHE A 96 -12.79 -13.22 -4.00
C PHE A 96 -13.91 -12.48 -4.74
N PHE A 97 -13.62 -11.31 -5.32
CA PHE A 97 -14.57 -10.50 -6.10
C PHE A 97 -14.39 -10.65 -7.62
N GLY A 98 -13.58 -11.62 -8.08
CA GLY A 98 -13.26 -11.82 -9.50
C GLY A 98 -11.99 -11.10 -9.94
N GLY A 99 -11.20 -11.74 -10.79
CA GLY A 99 -9.83 -11.38 -11.12
C GLY A 99 -9.60 -10.03 -11.83
N ASN A 100 -10.66 -9.30 -12.17
CA ASN A 100 -10.57 -8.00 -12.84
C ASN A 100 -10.59 -6.79 -11.88
N VAL A 101 -10.68 -7.04 -10.57
CA VAL A 101 -10.71 -6.00 -9.54
C VAL A 101 -9.28 -5.78 -9.01
N GLY A 102 -8.73 -4.59 -9.25
CA GLY A 102 -7.34 -4.27 -8.91
C GLY A 102 -7.16 -3.32 -7.74
N VAL A 103 -8.24 -2.69 -7.25
CA VAL A 103 -8.16 -1.70 -6.17
C VAL A 103 -7.82 -2.35 -4.83
N ALA A 104 -6.90 -1.73 -4.09
CA ALA A 104 -6.45 -2.24 -2.79
C ALA A 104 -7.61 -2.40 -1.79
N GLY A 105 -8.53 -1.46 -1.76
CA GLY A 105 -9.67 -1.46 -0.83
C GLY A 105 -10.63 -2.65 -0.96
N LEU A 106 -10.52 -3.46 -2.00
CA LEU A 106 -11.33 -4.67 -2.19
C LEU A 106 -10.52 -5.96 -2.00
N VAL A 107 -9.26 -5.88 -1.60
CA VAL A 107 -8.44 -7.05 -1.26
C VAL A 107 -8.95 -7.65 0.06
N THR A 108 -9.13 -8.96 0.08
CA THR A 108 -9.63 -9.70 1.26
C THR A 108 -8.53 -10.44 1.98
N ALA A 109 -8.74 -10.76 3.26
CA ALA A 109 -7.82 -11.58 4.02
C ALA A 109 -7.68 -12.99 3.43
N THR A 110 -8.75 -13.57 2.90
CA THR A 110 -8.72 -14.87 2.21
C THR A 110 -7.72 -14.86 1.06
N ASP A 111 -7.73 -13.82 0.24
CA ASP A 111 -6.79 -13.68 -0.88
C ASP A 111 -5.35 -13.46 -0.42
N ILE A 112 -5.15 -12.69 0.66
CA ILE A 112 -3.83 -12.49 1.28
C ILE A 112 -3.28 -13.81 1.79
N ILE A 113 -4.05 -14.56 2.58
CA ILE A 113 -3.64 -15.86 3.11
C ILE A 113 -3.23 -16.80 1.97
N ALA A 114 -4.11 -16.98 0.99
CA ALA A 114 -3.87 -17.91 -0.11
C ALA A 114 -2.62 -17.58 -0.94
N GLN A 115 -2.22 -16.30 -1.02
CA GLN A 115 -1.13 -15.85 -1.88
C GLN A 115 0.16 -15.57 -1.11
N CYS A 116 0.10 -15.32 0.20
CA CYS A 116 1.26 -15.00 1.04
C CYS A 116 1.70 -16.14 1.94
N GLU A 117 0.88 -17.16 2.20
CA GLU A 117 1.24 -18.29 3.06
C GLU A 117 2.54 -18.94 2.59
N GLY A 118 3.53 -19.03 3.48
CA GLY A 118 4.87 -19.58 3.17
C GLY A 118 5.77 -18.71 2.29
N LYS A 119 5.38 -17.47 1.99
CA LYS A 119 6.16 -16.55 1.14
C LYS A 119 6.62 -15.28 1.83
N LEU A 120 6.13 -15.03 3.05
CA LEU A 120 6.55 -13.87 3.82
C LEU A 120 8.02 -14.00 4.22
N THR A 121 8.77 -12.92 4.11
CA THR A 121 10.22 -12.86 4.36
C THR A 121 10.54 -12.29 5.73
N SER A 122 9.62 -11.56 6.31
CA SER A 122 9.76 -10.94 7.63
C SER A 122 8.72 -11.46 8.63
N GLY A 123 8.88 -11.12 9.88
CA GLY A 123 7.91 -11.43 10.95
C GLY A 123 6.75 -10.42 11.03
N THR A 124 6.70 -9.42 10.14
CA THR A 124 5.70 -8.35 10.18
C THR A 124 5.09 -8.12 8.80
N LEU A 125 3.76 -8.08 8.75
CA LEU A 125 2.98 -7.80 7.54
C LEU A 125 2.27 -6.45 7.65
N GLY A 126 2.65 -5.51 6.80
CA GLY A 126 1.95 -4.22 6.63
C GLY A 126 0.70 -4.39 5.76
N VAL A 127 -0.43 -3.99 6.29
CA VAL A 127 -1.73 -4.03 5.61
C VAL A 127 -2.25 -2.61 5.48
N PRO A 128 -2.46 -2.08 4.25
CA PRO A 128 -3.07 -0.77 4.06
C PRO A 128 -4.46 -0.67 4.71
N ALA A 129 -4.71 0.39 5.46
CA ALA A 129 -5.98 0.61 6.16
C ALA A 129 -7.19 0.64 5.21
N VAL A 130 -6.99 0.98 3.93
CA VAL A 130 -8.05 0.95 2.91
C VAL A 130 -8.61 -0.45 2.64
N MET A 131 -7.88 -1.52 3.01
CA MET A 131 -8.34 -2.91 2.89
C MET A 131 -9.32 -3.31 4.00
N LEU A 132 -9.42 -2.49 5.05
CA LEU A 132 -10.23 -2.76 6.23
C LEU A 132 -11.50 -1.91 6.23
N ARG A 133 -12.53 -2.41 6.93
CA ARG A 133 -13.74 -1.65 7.21
C ARG A 133 -13.44 -0.43 8.09
N GLU A 134 -14.44 0.37 8.35
CA GLU A 134 -14.32 1.63 9.12
C GLU A 134 -13.67 1.44 10.50
N GLU A 135 -13.94 0.32 11.16
CA GLU A 135 -13.34 -0.05 12.45
C GLU A 135 -11.83 -0.36 12.35
N LYS A 136 -11.30 -0.51 11.12
CA LYS A 136 -9.89 -0.75 10.79
C LYS A 136 -9.26 -1.99 11.42
N ASP A 137 -10.04 -2.99 11.67
CA ASP A 137 -9.60 -4.29 12.19
C ASP A 137 -10.14 -5.50 11.41
N THR A 138 -11.12 -5.30 10.54
CA THR A 138 -11.85 -6.36 9.84
C THR A 138 -11.86 -6.14 8.33
N PHE A 139 -11.50 -7.17 7.57
CA PHE A 139 -11.59 -7.18 6.10
C PHE A 139 -13.03 -7.36 5.61
N LEU A 140 -13.24 -7.20 4.30
CA LEU A 140 -14.57 -7.33 3.68
C LEU A 140 -15.14 -8.76 3.75
N ASP A 141 -14.30 -9.76 3.94
CA ASP A 141 -14.65 -11.18 4.12
C ASP A 141 -14.79 -11.60 5.60
N ASP A 142 -15.02 -10.63 6.49
CA ASP A 142 -15.25 -10.82 7.93
C ASP A 142 -14.07 -11.40 8.73
N ILE A 143 -12.89 -11.54 8.12
CA ILE A 143 -11.66 -11.93 8.81
C ILE A 143 -11.02 -10.70 9.46
N THR A 144 -10.62 -10.82 10.72
CA THR A 144 -9.93 -9.75 11.44
C THR A 144 -8.42 -9.75 11.15
N THR A 145 -7.76 -8.61 11.43
CA THR A 145 -6.28 -8.51 11.37
C THR A 145 -5.61 -9.49 12.33
N ASP A 146 -6.19 -9.74 13.51
CA ASP A 146 -5.67 -10.72 14.47
C ASP A 146 -5.78 -12.16 13.93
N GLN A 147 -6.89 -12.51 13.28
CA GLN A 147 -7.05 -13.81 12.63
C GLN A 147 -6.07 -13.99 11.48
N LEU A 148 -5.84 -12.94 10.68
CA LEU A 148 -4.84 -12.93 9.62
C LEU A 148 -3.42 -13.15 10.21
N ALA A 149 -3.07 -12.41 11.27
CA ALA A 149 -1.79 -12.53 11.97
C ALA A 149 -1.57 -13.96 12.48
N GLN A 150 -2.58 -14.54 13.13
CA GLN A 150 -2.54 -15.92 13.63
C GLN A 150 -2.37 -16.94 12.49
N ARG A 151 -3.09 -16.74 11.39
CA ARG A 151 -3.07 -17.68 10.25
C ARG A 151 -1.74 -17.69 9.53
N LEU A 152 -1.11 -16.52 9.37
CA LEU A 152 0.18 -16.37 8.69
C LEU A 152 1.39 -16.49 9.65
N GLY A 153 1.17 -16.49 10.96
CA GLY A 153 2.23 -16.58 11.96
C GLY A 153 3.12 -15.33 12.01
N VAL A 154 2.54 -14.15 11.73
CA VAL A 154 3.25 -12.86 11.70
C VAL A 154 2.52 -11.81 12.51
N LYS A 155 3.20 -10.73 12.88
CA LYS A 155 2.55 -9.51 13.38
C LYS A 155 1.91 -8.78 12.20
N VAL A 156 0.68 -8.30 12.35
CA VAL A 156 0.03 -7.43 11.36
C VAL A 156 0.09 -5.99 11.85
N GLU A 157 0.59 -5.10 10.99
CA GLU A 157 0.57 -3.65 11.18
C GLU A 157 -0.34 -2.99 10.16
N VAL A 158 -1.28 -2.18 10.62
CA VAL A 158 -2.16 -1.41 9.74
C VAL A 158 -1.43 -0.14 9.30
N LEU A 159 -1.23 0.00 8.00
CA LEU A 159 -0.55 1.14 7.40
C LEU A 159 -1.56 2.26 7.10
N PRO A 160 -1.20 3.53 7.38
CA PRO A 160 -2.05 4.68 7.11
C PRO A 160 -2.42 4.84 5.63
N THR A 161 -3.44 5.65 5.36
CA THR A 161 -3.97 5.88 3.99
C THR A 161 -3.27 7.00 3.24
N SER A 162 -2.60 7.95 3.92
CA SER A 162 -1.81 8.99 3.25
C SER A 162 -0.38 8.53 3.01
N GLY A 163 0.23 8.95 1.90
CA GLY A 163 1.60 8.57 1.56
C GLY A 163 2.62 9.03 2.60
N GLY A 164 2.47 10.24 3.13
CA GLY A 164 3.37 10.76 4.15
C GLY A 164 3.28 10.02 5.50
N ASP A 165 2.06 9.66 5.91
CA ASP A 165 1.86 8.88 7.14
C ASP A 165 2.37 7.45 6.98
N GLU A 166 2.19 6.84 5.81
CA GLU A 166 2.72 5.51 5.51
C GLU A 166 4.25 5.51 5.53
N ALA A 167 4.91 6.49 4.91
CA ALA A 167 6.36 6.63 4.97
C ALA A 167 6.86 6.72 6.41
N ARG A 168 6.21 7.55 7.24
CA ARG A 168 6.53 7.65 8.67
C ARG A 168 6.33 6.33 9.42
N ALA A 169 5.25 5.61 9.12
CA ALA A 169 4.98 4.31 9.74
C ALA A 169 6.07 3.30 9.38
N LEU A 170 6.44 3.18 8.11
CA LEU A 170 7.50 2.29 7.65
C LEU A 170 8.86 2.62 8.27
N LEU A 171 9.19 3.88 8.42
CA LEU A 171 10.44 4.33 9.06
C LEU A 171 10.46 4.08 10.58
N ARG A 172 9.30 4.00 11.23
CA ARG A 172 9.14 3.71 12.66
C ARG A 172 8.90 2.24 12.98
N SER A 173 8.40 1.45 12.03
CA SER A 173 8.08 0.03 12.22
C SER A 173 9.28 -0.74 12.74
N GLY A 174 9.10 -1.55 13.78
CA GLY A 174 10.15 -2.42 14.33
C GLY A 174 10.82 -1.95 15.61
N LEU A 175 10.36 -0.87 16.25
CA LEU A 175 10.74 -0.53 17.62
C LEU A 175 9.78 -1.20 18.62
N HIS A 176 10.08 -2.42 18.99
CA HIS A 176 9.58 -3.05 20.24
C HIS A 176 10.67 -3.93 20.80
#